data_c29aedc0f41912404c9fb57775f32906
#
_entry.id   c29aedc0f41912404c9fb57775f32906
#
_cell.length_a   1.000
_cell.length_b   1.000
_cell.length_c   1.000
_cell.angle_alpha   90.00
_cell.angle_beta   90.00
_cell.angle_gamma   90.00
#
_symmetry.space_group_name_H-M   'P 1'
#
loop_
_entity.id
_entity.type
_entity.pdbx_description
1 polymer ?
#
loop_
_entity_poly.entity_id
_entity_poly.type
_entity_poly.pdbx_seq_one_letter_code
_entity_poly.pdbx_strand_id
1 'polypeptide(L)'
;EEAERLEQLKALGDQRREAIAILRGISIRMPLLLYGAEIKEDEDKELALDNFENLVDDTSWEEFMPRGVTKEVFRRFKRYYDSDIFREAGKRIREMARMADKFTIEERISRIAAIFATFRNPDKETVLTPWWVVNRHLSDCLGGYCFMDEDFEQPLDVPRYITQQGVTEEVFTSKSVILEINSKSGLYPLYAAYNIYRSRIEEAKKKYREEVGRQLALQLWDATLEENILVVCKTPMARSITKRTLAGFRETTVRAEYYPELIENISKQPESVVNMLHDGKRFWHFNDKEYMKIDAIIGNPPYQVMDGGAGAEDAAAPIYHKFVILAKQLGSQFISLIMPSKWMIGGRSELAP
;
A
#
# COMPACT_ATOMS: atom_id res chain seq x y z
N GLU A 1 44.49 -31.18 3.65
CA GLU A 1 43.65 -31.48 4.85
C GLU A 1 43.30 -30.23 5.63
N GLU A 2 44.26 -29.39 6.08
CA GLU A 2 43.94 -28.19 6.89
C GLU A 2 43.26 -27.10 6.06
N ALA A 3 43.65 -26.87 4.82
CA ALA A 3 42.99 -25.96 3.88
C ALA A 3 41.58 -26.44 3.52
N GLU A 4 41.38 -27.71 3.27
CA GLU A 4 40.06 -28.32 2.97
C GLU A 4 39.13 -28.20 4.18
N ARG A 5 39.66 -28.41 5.39
CA ARG A 5 38.88 -28.24 6.62
C ARG A 5 38.45 -26.79 6.87
N LEU A 6 39.32 -25.84 6.56
CA LEU A 6 39.05 -24.42 6.64
C LEU A 6 37.97 -24.00 5.63
N GLU A 7 38.04 -24.52 4.42
CA GLU A 7 37.07 -24.29 3.34
C GLU A 7 35.70 -24.87 3.70
N GLN A 8 35.65 -26.09 4.25
CA GLN A 8 34.41 -26.70 4.75
C GLN A 8 33.78 -25.91 5.90
N LEU A 9 34.58 -25.41 6.85
CA LEU A 9 34.07 -24.58 7.96
C LEU A 9 33.54 -23.23 7.45
N LYS A 10 34.20 -22.66 6.43
CA LYS A 10 33.74 -21.41 5.79
C LYS A 10 32.42 -21.63 5.05
N ALA A 11 32.30 -22.70 4.26
CA ALA A 11 31.09 -23.08 3.55
C ALA A 11 29.91 -23.33 4.51
N LEU A 12 30.14 -24.02 5.63
CA LEU A 12 29.15 -24.25 6.67
C LEU A 12 28.70 -22.93 7.35
N GLY A 13 29.64 -22.01 7.58
CA GLY A 13 29.37 -20.68 8.11
C GLY A 13 28.53 -19.83 7.15
N ASP A 14 28.79 -19.92 5.85
CA ASP A 14 28.03 -19.22 4.81
C ASP A 14 26.60 -19.77 4.70
N GLN A 15 26.43 -21.09 4.67
CA GLN A 15 25.11 -21.75 4.68
C GLN A 15 24.27 -21.35 5.91
N ARG A 16 24.89 -21.29 7.09
CA ARG A 16 24.21 -20.87 8.30
C ARG A 16 23.76 -19.41 8.23
N ARG A 17 24.59 -18.51 7.69
CA ARG A 17 24.26 -17.10 7.49
C ARG A 17 23.09 -16.93 6.52
N GLU A 18 23.11 -17.65 5.43
CA GLU A 18 22.03 -17.68 4.43
C GLU A 18 20.72 -18.17 5.04
N ALA A 19 20.74 -19.28 5.77
CA ALA A 19 19.56 -19.81 6.46
C ALA A 19 18.96 -18.81 7.45
N ILE A 20 19.79 -18.12 8.24
CA ILE A 20 19.36 -17.08 9.17
C ILE A 20 18.76 -15.88 8.42
N ALA A 21 19.35 -15.48 7.28
CA ALA A 21 18.83 -14.38 6.47
C ALA A 21 17.45 -14.72 5.89
N ILE A 22 17.25 -15.94 5.39
CA ILE A 22 15.94 -16.43 4.90
C ILE A 22 14.90 -16.42 6.03
N LEU A 23 15.21 -17.02 7.18
CA LEU A 23 14.31 -17.06 8.33
C LEU A 23 13.90 -15.65 8.78
N ARG A 24 14.88 -14.75 8.92
CA ARG A 24 14.63 -13.36 9.28
C ARG A 24 13.77 -12.64 8.24
N GLY A 25 14.08 -12.83 6.96
CA GLY A 25 13.36 -12.21 5.86
C GLY A 25 11.88 -12.62 5.83
N ILE A 26 11.57 -13.90 6.06
CA ILE A 26 10.20 -14.41 6.17
C ILE A 26 9.50 -13.82 7.41
N SER A 27 10.14 -13.92 8.60
CA SER A 27 9.56 -13.48 9.88
C SER A 27 9.10 -12.02 9.85
N ILE A 28 9.87 -11.16 9.19
CA ILE A 28 9.56 -9.72 9.12
C ILE A 28 8.31 -9.44 8.28
N ARG A 29 8.00 -10.31 7.32
CA ARG A 29 6.88 -10.13 6.37
C ARG A 29 5.58 -10.78 6.81
N MET A 30 5.65 -11.83 7.62
CA MET A 30 4.48 -12.53 8.14
C MET A 30 3.43 -11.61 8.77
N PRO A 31 3.79 -10.66 9.65
CA PRO A 31 2.80 -9.80 10.30
C PRO A 31 1.93 -9.01 9.33
N LEU A 32 2.53 -8.45 8.27
CA LEU A 32 1.80 -7.72 7.24
C LEU A 32 0.84 -8.63 6.46
N LEU A 33 1.30 -9.82 6.10
CA LEU A 33 0.47 -10.79 5.39
C LEU A 33 -0.69 -11.30 6.25
N LEU A 34 -0.47 -11.51 7.55
CA LEU A 34 -1.52 -11.85 8.50
C LEU A 34 -2.51 -10.70 8.74
N TYR A 35 -2.03 -9.46 8.70
CA TYR A 35 -2.91 -8.28 8.73
C TYR A 35 -3.85 -8.25 7.54
N GLY A 36 -3.36 -8.55 6.33
CA GLY A 36 -4.13 -8.53 5.10
C GLY A 36 -4.94 -9.79 4.81
N ALA A 37 -4.63 -10.93 5.44
CA ALA A 37 -5.26 -12.21 5.13
C ALA A 37 -6.79 -12.17 5.27
N GLU A 38 -7.48 -12.70 4.27
CA GLU A 38 -8.94 -12.82 4.26
C GLU A 38 -9.36 -14.09 5.02
N ILE A 39 -9.47 -13.95 6.35
CA ILE A 39 -9.92 -15.01 7.25
C ILE A 39 -11.27 -14.58 7.83
N LYS A 40 -12.30 -15.42 7.67
CA LYS A 40 -13.67 -15.05 8.05
C LYS A 40 -13.88 -14.97 9.55
N GLU A 41 -13.36 -15.90 10.32
CA GLU A 41 -13.67 -16.08 11.74
C GLU A 41 -12.46 -16.00 12.67
N ASP A 42 -11.23 -15.82 12.15
CA ASP A 42 -9.95 -15.88 12.91
C ASP A 42 -9.81 -17.12 13.79
N GLU A 43 -10.32 -18.24 13.31
CA GLU A 43 -10.22 -19.52 14.00
C GLU A 43 -8.75 -19.96 14.12
N ASP A 44 -8.43 -20.68 15.19
CA ASP A 44 -7.09 -21.20 15.44
C ASP A 44 -6.54 -22.03 14.29
N LYS A 45 -7.41 -22.74 13.57
CA LYS A 45 -7.04 -23.54 12.40
C LYS A 45 -6.67 -22.68 11.19
N GLU A 46 -7.33 -21.54 10.99
CA GLU A 46 -7.06 -20.65 9.88
C GLU A 46 -5.77 -19.84 10.10
N LEU A 47 -5.51 -19.45 11.36
CA LEU A 47 -4.28 -18.77 11.76
C LEU A 47 -3.12 -19.73 12.07
N ALA A 48 -3.25 -21.01 11.76
CA ALA A 48 -2.17 -21.97 11.97
C ALA A 48 -1.00 -21.72 11.01
N LEU A 49 0.23 -21.87 11.48
CA LEU A 49 1.44 -21.78 10.67
C LEU A 49 1.39 -22.76 9.48
N ASP A 50 0.75 -23.92 9.66
CA ASP A 50 0.56 -24.93 8.62
C ASP A 50 -0.32 -24.45 7.46
N ASN A 51 -1.23 -23.53 7.74
CA ASN A 51 -2.13 -22.96 6.73
C ASN A 51 -1.60 -21.67 6.08
N PHE A 52 -0.53 -21.09 6.61
CA PHE A 52 -0.04 -19.77 6.17
C PHE A 52 0.22 -19.68 4.66
N GLU A 53 0.79 -20.71 4.06
CA GLU A 53 1.04 -20.74 2.61
C GLU A 53 -0.24 -20.75 1.76
N ASN A 54 -1.38 -21.18 2.32
CA ASN A 54 -2.68 -21.18 1.67
C ASN A 54 -3.40 -19.83 1.79
N LEU A 55 -3.05 -19.04 2.80
CA LEU A 55 -3.61 -17.70 3.01
C LEU A 55 -3.07 -16.67 2.02
N VAL A 56 -1.97 -16.99 1.34
CA VAL A 56 -1.27 -16.08 0.41
C VAL A 56 -1.18 -16.74 -0.96
N ASP A 57 -1.80 -16.16 -1.98
CA ASP A 57 -1.69 -16.62 -3.36
C ASP A 57 -0.24 -16.49 -3.89
N ASP A 58 0.07 -17.15 -5.01
CA ASP A 58 1.45 -17.22 -5.50
C ASP A 58 1.98 -15.86 -5.97
N THR A 59 1.15 -15.05 -6.62
CA THR A 59 1.56 -13.69 -7.06
C THR A 59 1.82 -12.75 -5.89
N SER A 60 1.00 -12.85 -4.86
CA SER A 60 1.20 -12.12 -3.60
C SER A 60 2.41 -12.63 -2.83
N TRP A 61 2.66 -13.93 -2.87
CA TRP A 61 3.87 -14.51 -2.27
C TRP A 61 5.13 -13.93 -2.90
N GLU A 62 5.19 -13.89 -4.23
CA GLU A 62 6.32 -13.30 -4.97
C GLU A 62 6.50 -11.80 -4.69
N GLU A 63 5.40 -11.05 -4.53
CA GLU A 63 5.47 -9.62 -4.24
C GLU A 63 5.98 -9.31 -2.83
N PHE A 64 5.55 -10.09 -1.84
CA PHE A 64 5.79 -9.76 -0.43
C PHE A 64 6.91 -10.55 0.23
N MET A 65 7.31 -11.72 -0.29
CA MET A 65 8.39 -12.51 0.29
C MET A 65 9.77 -12.10 -0.26
N PRO A 66 10.85 -12.44 0.45
CA PRO A 66 12.21 -12.19 -0.06
C PRO A 66 12.42 -12.90 -1.39
N ARG A 67 13.19 -12.29 -2.27
CA ARG A 67 13.54 -12.89 -3.55
C ARG A 67 14.13 -14.29 -3.36
N GLY A 68 13.64 -15.25 -4.17
CA GLY A 68 14.08 -16.66 -4.10
C GLY A 68 13.44 -17.46 -2.96
N VAL A 69 12.66 -16.86 -2.08
CA VAL A 69 11.91 -17.57 -1.04
C VAL A 69 10.56 -18.00 -1.58
N THR A 70 10.54 -19.12 -2.27
CA THR A 70 9.31 -19.78 -2.73
C THR A 70 8.55 -20.43 -1.56
N LYS A 71 7.28 -20.81 -1.78
CA LYS A 71 6.51 -21.61 -0.81
C LYS A 71 7.22 -22.94 -0.46
N GLU A 72 7.95 -23.52 -1.41
CA GLU A 72 8.76 -24.72 -1.16
C GLU A 72 9.93 -24.44 -0.21
N VAL A 73 10.62 -23.32 -0.41
CA VAL A 73 11.67 -22.86 0.53
C VAL A 73 11.06 -22.65 1.92
N PHE A 74 9.91 -21.97 2.00
CA PHE A 74 9.21 -21.78 3.26
C PHE A 74 8.91 -23.11 3.97
N ARG A 75 8.38 -24.13 3.28
CA ARG A 75 8.09 -25.45 3.87
C ARG A 75 9.33 -26.09 4.52
N ARG A 76 10.52 -25.91 3.93
CA ARG A 76 11.77 -26.41 4.51
C ARG A 76 12.17 -25.68 5.79
N PHE A 77 11.85 -24.38 5.89
CA PHE A 77 12.19 -23.55 7.04
C PHE A 77 11.08 -23.48 8.09
N LYS A 78 9.85 -23.87 7.78
CA LYS A 78 8.68 -23.82 8.63
C LYS A 78 8.89 -24.44 10.00
N ARG A 79 9.62 -25.52 10.09
CA ARG A 79 9.96 -26.23 11.35
C ARG A 79 10.76 -25.40 12.37
N TYR A 80 11.32 -24.28 11.95
CA TYR A 80 12.08 -23.38 12.83
C TYR A 80 11.22 -22.27 13.45
N TYR A 81 9.94 -22.19 13.09
CA TYR A 81 9.00 -21.26 13.67
C TYR A 81 8.17 -21.93 14.74
N ASP A 82 7.89 -21.16 15.81
CA ASP A 82 6.96 -21.57 16.85
C ASP A 82 5.53 -21.28 16.39
N SER A 83 4.71 -22.35 16.28
CA SER A 83 3.33 -22.25 15.78
C SER A 83 2.42 -21.47 16.72
N ASP A 84 2.68 -21.50 18.03
CA ASP A 84 1.87 -20.77 19.00
C ASP A 84 2.19 -19.27 18.94
N ILE A 85 3.47 -18.92 18.88
CA ILE A 85 3.90 -17.51 18.70
C ILE A 85 3.34 -16.95 17.39
N PHE A 86 3.39 -17.72 16.30
CA PHE A 86 2.85 -17.30 15.01
C PHE A 86 1.34 -16.99 15.11
N ARG A 87 0.57 -17.91 15.69
CA ARG A 87 -0.88 -17.77 15.87
C ARG A 87 -1.24 -16.57 16.71
N GLU A 88 -0.60 -16.44 17.88
CA GLU A 88 -0.86 -15.32 18.79
C GLU A 88 -0.47 -13.96 18.21
N ALA A 89 0.62 -13.88 17.45
CA ALA A 89 1.00 -12.68 16.73
C ALA A 89 -0.05 -12.29 15.67
N GLY A 90 -0.55 -13.26 14.90
CA GLY A 90 -1.61 -13.05 13.93
C GLY A 90 -2.91 -12.56 14.56
N LYS A 91 -3.37 -13.20 15.63
CA LYS A 91 -4.54 -12.76 16.40
C LYS A 91 -4.37 -11.32 16.91
N ARG A 92 -3.25 -11.03 17.55
CA ARG A 92 -2.99 -9.72 18.14
C ARG A 92 -3.03 -8.59 17.09
N ILE A 93 -2.39 -8.78 15.94
CA ILE A 93 -2.39 -7.76 14.87
C ILE A 93 -3.82 -7.51 14.37
N ARG A 94 -4.60 -8.56 14.15
CA ARG A 94 -5.98 -8.46 13.68
C ARG A 94 -6.91 -7.86 14.74
N GLU A 95 -6.74 -8.21 16.00
CA GLU A 95 -7.46 -7.59 17.13
C GLU A 95 -7.15 -6.10 17.25
N MET A 96 -5.88 -5.69 17.14
CA MET A 96 -5.50 -4.27 17.15
C MET A 96 -6.20 -3.50 16.04
N ALA A 97 -6.28 -4.08 14.84
CA ALA A 97 -6.97 -3.45 13.70
C ALA A 97 -8.50 -3.39 13.93
N ARG A 98 -9.14 -4.44 14.47
CA ARG A 98 -10.57 -4.42 14.85
C ARG A 98 -10.86 -3.42 15.95
N MET A 99 -9.97 -3.33 16.93
CA MET A 99 -10.12 -2.34 17.98
C MET A 99 -10.04 -0.90 17.44
N ALA A 100 -9.19 -0.67 16.44
CA ALA A 100 -9.12 0.64 15.78
C ALA A 100 -10.46 1.07 15.18
N ASP A 101 -11.25 0.14 14.64
CA ASP A 101 -12.57 0.43 14.04
C ASP A 101 -13.63 0.93 15.05
N LYS A 102 -13.36 0.80 16.37
CA LYS A 102 -14.26 1.26 17.44
C LYS A 102 -14.07 2.74 17.83
N PHE A 103 -13.06 3.39 17.26
CA PHE A 103 -12.71 4.78 17.58
C PHE A 103 -13.22 5.78 16.53
N THR A 104 -12.90 7.06 16.71
CA THR A 104 -13.12 8.10 15.67
C THR A 104 -12.24 7.81 14.45
N ILE A 105 -12.54 8.45 13.34
CA ILE A 105 -11.74 8.26 12.11
C ILE A 105 -10.29 8.70 12.35
N GLU A 106 -10.07 9.81 13.04
CA GLU A 106 -8.73 10.31 13.41
C GLU A 106 -7.95 9.32 14.27
N GLU A 107 -8.56 8.87 15.36
CA GLU A 107 -7.94 7.87 16.24
C GLU A 107 -7.70 6.55 15.53
N ARG A 108 -8.62 6.12 14.65
CA ARG A 108 -8.45 4.94 13.83
C ARG A 108 -7.22 5.05 12.94
N ILE A 109 -7.06 6.19 12.24
CA ILE A 109 -5.89 6.43 11.37
C ILE A 109 -4.60 6.36 12.17
N SER A 110 -4.54 7.02 13.33
CA SER A 110 -3.36 6.98 14.20
C SER A 110 -3.02 5.55 14.67
N ARG A 111 -4.03 4.74 15.00
CA ARG A 111 -3.84 3.32 15.40
C ARG A 111 -3.39 2.44 14.23
N ILE A 112 -3.96 2.61 13.04
CA ILE A 112 -3.52 1.91 11.83
C ILE A 112 -2.07 2.31 11.49
N ALA A 113 -1.74 3.59 11.54
CA ALA A 113 -0.36 4.06 11.35
C ALA A 113 0.62 3.43 12.35
N ALA A 114 0.22 3.31 13.64
CA ALA A 114 1.01 2.64 14.67
C ALA A 114 1.21 1.14 14.37
N ILE A 115 0.20 0.44 13.85
CA ILE A 115 0.34 -0.95 13.40
C ILE A 115 1.37 -1.02 12.26
N PHE A 116 1.25 -0.16 11.24
CA PHE A 116 2.20 -0.13 10.12
C PHE A 116 3.63 0.24 10.55
N ALA A 117 3.80 1.05 11.57
CA ALA A 117 5.12 1.37 12.14
C ALA A 117 5.82 0.13 12.76
N THR A 118 5.06 -0.91 13.13
CA THR A 118 5.63 -2.19 13.60
C THR A 118 6.12 -3.09 12.47
N PHE A 119 5.62 -2.89 11.24
CA PHE A 119 6.04 -3.67 10.09
C PHE A 119 7.39 -3.17 9.60
N ARG A 120 8.42 -3.99 9.79
CA ARG A 120 9.76 -3.65 9.35
C ARG A 120 9.89 -3.81 7.85
N ASN A 121 10.60 -2.89 7.24
CA ASN A 121 10.93 -2.90 5.83
C ASN A 121 12.37 -3.43 5.67
N PRO A 122 12.56 -4.74 5.42
CA PRO A 122 13.88 -5.35 5.55
C PRO A 122 14.80 -5.10 4.38
N ASP A 123 14.27 -4.84 3.19
CA ASP A 123 15.03 -4.79 1.96
C ASP A 123 14.59 -3.66 1.04
N LYS A 124 15.47 -3.33 0.09
CA LYS A 124 15.21 -2.35 -0.97
C LYS A 124 14.12 -2.80 -1.97
N GLU A 125 13.74 -4.07 -1.96
CA GLU A 125 12.86 -4.67 -2.98
C GLU A 125 11.37 -4.52 -2.68
N THR A 126 10.96 -4.60 -1.40
CA THR A 126 9.55 -4.47 -1.01
C THR A 126 9.37 -3.27 -0.10
N VAL A 127 9.45 -2.09 -0.66
CA VAL A 127 9.33 -0.86 0.13
C VAL A 127 7.86 -0.58 0.40
N LEU A 128 7.43 -0.78 1.66
CA LEU A 128 6.24 -0.14 2.19
C LEU A 128 6.60 1.30 2.50
N THR A 129 5.94 2.24 1.86
CA THR A 129 6.16 3.66 2.15
C THR A 129 5.69 3.97 3.57
N PRO A 130 6.57 4.38 4.49
CA PRO A 130 6.19 4.68 5.86
C PRO A 130 5.18 5.83 5.95
N TRP A 131 4.36 5.84 7.00
CA TRP A 131 3.33 6.86 7.18
C TRP A 131 3.89 8.29 7.24
N TRP A 132 5.05 8.49 7.87
CA TRP A 132 5.70 9.79 7.90
C TRP A 132 6.13 10.27 6.51
N VAL A 133 6.58 9.35 5.62
CA VAL A 133 6.92 9.70 4.23
C VAL A 133 5.68 10.09 3.44
N VAL A 134 4.56 9.35 3.60
CA VAL A 134 3.28 9.68 2.96
C VAL A 134 2.83 11.08 3.38
N ASN A 135 2.86 11.36 4.69
CA ASN A 135 2.47 12.67 5.23
C ASN A 135 3.37 13.78 4.69
N ARG A 136 4.69 13.61 4.74
CA ARG A 136 5.63 14.60 4.21
C ARG A 136 5.40 14.85 2.73
N HIS A 137 5.37 13.80 1.92
CA HIS A 137 5.19 13.92 0.47
C HIS A 137 3.89 14.65 0.12
N LEU A 138 2.75 14.16 0.65
CA LEU A 138 1.47 14.73 0.25
C LEU A 138 1.21 16.09 0.87
N SER A 139 1.64 16.36 2.10
CA SER A 139 1.49 17.68 2.70
C SER A 139 2.36 18.74 2.03
N ASP A 140 3.56 18.39 1.60
CA ASP A 140 4.46 19.30 0.88
C ASP A 140 3.97 19.60 -0.54
N CYS A 141 3.34 18.63 -1.21
CA CYS A 141 2.89 18.76 -2.59
C CYS A 141 1.43 19.23 -2.74
N LEU A 142 0.53 18.67 -1.94
CA LEU A 142 -0.92 18.88 -2.05
C LEU A 142 -1.53 19.59 -0.84
N GLY A 143 -0.83 19.63 0.28
CA GLY A 143 -1.34 20.16 1.53
C GLY A 143 -2.34 19.22 2.22
N GLY A 144 -3.26 19.81 3.00
CA GLY A 144 -4.28 19.09 3.74
C GLY A 144 -3.89 18.78 5.19
N TYR A 145 -4.64 17.88 5.83
CA TYR A 145 -4.41 17.45 7.20
C TYR A 145 -3.25 16.46 7.29
N CYS A 146 -2.19 16.86 7.98
CA CYS A 146 -0.96 16.10 8.21
C CYS A 146 -0.94 15.55 9.64
N PHE A 147 -0.72 14.25 9.79
CA PHE A 147 -0.68 13.55 11.07
C PHE A 147 0.71 13.51 11.72
N MET A 148 1.65 14.29 11.20
CA MET A 148 3.02 14.37 11.70
C MET A 148 3.35 15.80 12.14
N ASP A 149 4.27 15.92 13.09
CA ASP A 149 4.83 17.20 13.50
C ASP A 149 5.58 17.91 12.36
N GLU A 150 6.17 19.08 12.64
CA GLU A 150 6.86 19.87 11.61
C GLU A 150 8.12 19.19 11.09
N ASP A 151 8.79 18.42 11.92
CA ASP A 151 10.02 17.69 11.57
C ASP A 151 9.74 16.28 11.00
N PHE A 152 8.48 15.85 10.99
CA PHE A 152 8.02 14.51 10.58
C PHE A 152 8.63 13.36 11.42
N GLU A 153 8.96 13.64 12.67
CA GLU A 153 9.52 12.67 13.59
C GLU A 153 8.48 12.02 14.50
N GLN A 154 7.46 12.80 14.91
CA GLN A 154 6.44 12.33 15.84
C GLN A 154 5.03 12.42 15.24
N PRO A 155 4.20 11.36 15.43
CA PRO A 155 2.79 11.42 15.07
C PRO A 155 2.04 12.37 16.00
N LEU A 156 1.04 13.07 15.46
CA LEU A 156 0.16 13.98 16.18
C LEU A 156 -1.17 13.29 16.48
N ASP A 157 -1.71 13.50 17.68
CA ASP A 157 -3.09 13.08 18.04
C ASP A 157 -4.15 13.87 17.27
N VAL A 158 -3.89 15.16 17.05
CA VAL A 158 -4.72 16.03 16.22
C VAL A 158 -3.93 16.48 15.01
N PRO A 159 -4.36 16.12 13.79
CA PRO A 159 -3.62 16.49 12.58
C PRO A 159 -3.62 18.00 12.35
N ARG A 160 -2.49 18.53 11.92
CA ARG A 160 -2.32 19.94 11.54
C ARG A 160 -2.71 20.16 10.09
N TYR A 161 -3.32 21.31 9.79
CA TYR A 161 -3.72 21.66 8.44
C TYR A 161 -2.64 22.48 7.74
N ILE A 162 -2.26 22.06 6.52
CA ILE A 162 -1.25 22.71 5.69
C ILE A 162 -1.92 23.14 4.39
N THR A 163 -1.77 24.39 4.01
CA THR A 163 -2.33 24.92 2.77
C THR A 163 -1.23 25.08 1.72
N GLN A 164 -1.41 24.41 0.57
CA GLN A 164 -0.66 24.70 -0.64
C GLN A 164 -1.55 25.56 -1.54
N GLN A 165 -1.15 26.81 -1.71
CA GLN A 165 -1.97 27.81 -2.40
C GLN A 165 -2.32 27.36 -3.83
N GLY A 166 -3.62 27.41 -4.18
CA GLY A 166 -4.12 27.00 -5.49
C GLY A 166 -4.14 25.48 -5.73
N VAL A 167 -3.82 24.67 -4.73
CA VAL A 167 -3.78 23.21 -4.85
C VAL A 167 -4.72 22.55 -3.83
N THR A 168 -4.54 22.83 -2.55
CA THR A 168 -5.22 22.08 -1.47
C THR A 168 -6.74 22.18 -1.59
N GLU A 169 -7.25 23.37 -1.89
CA GLU A 169 -8.69 23.65 -2.00
C GLU A 169 -9.32 23.00 -3.24
N GLU A 170 -8.52 22.71 -4.29
CA GLU A 170 -9.01 22.08 -5.50
C GLU A 170 -8.89 20.55 -5.46
N VAL A 171 -7.83 20.01 -4.82
CA VAL A 171 -7.56 18.58 -4.81
C VAL A 171 -8.36 17.80 -3.76
N PHE A 172 -8.69 18.41 -2.60
CA PHE A 172 -9.39 17.75 -1.51
C PHE A 172 -10.81 18.23 -1.32
N THR A 173 -11.61 18.26 -2.41
CA THR A 173 -13.04 18.56 -2.33
C THR A 173 -13.87 17.30 -2.10
N SER A 174 -15.11 17.46 -1.64
CA SER A 174 -16.06 16.34 -1.47
C SER A 174 -16.37 15.57 -2.78
N LYS A 175 -16.04 16.16 -3.94
CA LYS A 175 -16.30 15.61 -5.28
C LYS A 175 -15.04 15.07 -5.98
N SER A 176 -13.87 15.37 -5.46
CA SER A 176 -12.60 14.96 -6.07
C SER A 176 -12.46 13.46 -6.08
N VAL A 177 -11.94 12.91 -7.17
CA VAL A 177 -11.61 11.48 -7.31
C VAL A 177 -10.10 11.33 -7.37
N ILE A 178 -9.54 10.58 -6.42
CA ILE A 178 -8.11 10.38 -6.29
C ILE A 178 -7.74 8.92 -6.53
N LEU A 179 -6.73 8.69 -7.36
CA LEU A 179 -6.24 7.37 -7.75
C LEU A 179 -4.83 7.11 -7.21
N GLU A 180 -4.63 5.95 -6.60
CA GLU A 180 -3.31 5.35 -6.40
C GLU A 180 -3.14 4.13 -7.31
N ILE A 181 -2.02 4.07 -8.06
CA ILE A 181 -1.67 2.95 -8.93
C ILE A 181 -0.52 2.16 -8.30
N ASN A 182 -0.72 0.85 -8.16
CA ASN A 182 0.20 -0.09 -7.53
C ASN A 182 0.34 0.11 -6.01
N SER A 183 -0.80 0.27 -5.34
CA SER A 183 -0.83 0.29 -3.87
C SER A 183 -0.39 -1.03 -3.27
N LYS A 184 0.32 -0.97 -2.14
CA LYS A 184 0.69 -2.13 -1.32
C LYS A 184 0.14 -2.06 0.10
N SER A 185 0.03 -0.86 0.64
CA SER A 185 -0.35 -0.63 2.04
C SER A 185 -1.68 0.09 2.21
N GLY A 186 -2.11 0.86 1.20
CA GLY A 186 -3.27 1.74 1.30
C GLY A 186 -3.02 3.02 2.11
N LEU A 187 -1.78 3.35 2.47
CA LEU A 187 -1.49 4.54 3.28
C LEU A 187 -1.62 5.85 2.49
N TYR A 188 -1.26 5.86 1.21
CA TYR A 188 -1.52 7.01 0.33
C TYR A 188 -3.01 7.33 0.21
N PRO A 189 -3.86 6.38 -0.18
CA PRO A 189 -5.29 6.64 -0.25
C PRO A 189 -5.91 6.90 1.13
N LEU A 190 -5.32 6.42 2.24
CA LEU A 190 -5.78 6.76 3.58
C LEU A 190 -5.63 8.25 3.88
N TYR A 191 -4.48 8.85 3.51
CA TYR A 191 -4.27 10.30 3.62
C TYR A 191 -5.26 11.09 2.78
N ALA A 192 -5.43 10.72 1.51
CA ALA A 192 -6.36 11.38 0.60
C ALA A 192 -7.81 11.26 1.07
N ALA A 193 -8.22 10.06 1.47
CA ALA A 193 -9.57 9.80 2.00
C ALA A 193 -9.88 10.67 3.21
N TYR A 194 -8.94 10.81 4.15
CA TYR A 194 -9.16 11.66 5.32
C TYR A 194 -9.35 13.12 4.94
N ASN A 195 -8.56 13.64 4.01
CA ASN A 195 -8.68 15.03 3.58
C ASN A 195 -10.01 15.32 2.86
N ILE A 196 -10.49 14.42 2.00
CA ILE A 196 -11.81 14.53 1.37
C ILE A 196 -12.93 14.37 2.41
N TYR A 197 -12.80 13.40 3.31
CA TYR A 197 -13.74 13.21 4.42
C TYR A 197 -13.89 14.49 5.27
N ARG A 198 -12.80 15.20 5.57
CA ARG A 198 -12.87 16.47 6.29
C ARG A 198 -13.65 17.53 5.52
N SER A 199 -13.49 17.60 4.20
CA SER A 199 -14.31 18.50 3.37
C SER A 199 -15.79 18.15 3.45
N ARG A 200 -16.15 16.86 3.42
CA ARG A 200 -17.55 16.41 3.62
C ARG A 200 -18.09 16.73 5.02
N ILE A 201 -17.27 16.62 6.06
CA ILE A 201 -17.63 17.02 7.42
C ILE A 201 -17.96 18.52 7.48
N GLU A 202 -17.11 19.37 6.89
CA GLU A 202 -17.35 20.82 6.90
C GLU A 202 -18.59 21.22 6.08
N GLU A 203 -18.85 20.55 4.97
CA GLU A 203 -20.10 20.72 4.21
C GLU A 203 -21.33 20.29 5.01
N ALA A 204 -21.25 19.16 5.72
CA ALA A 204 -22.34 18.69 6.58
C ALA A 204 -22.63 19.66 7.75
N LYS A 205 -21.60 20.16 8.41
CA LYS A 205 -21.74 21.19 9.48
C LYS A 205 -22.44 22.44 8.96
N LYS A 206 -22.03 22.95 7.80
CA LYS A 206 -22.67 24.12 7.18
C LYS A 206 -24.13 23.85 6.83
N LYS A 207 -24.44 22.66 6.30
CA LYS A 207 -25.80 22.27 5.90
C LYS A 207 -26.73 22.10 7.07
N TYR A 208 -26.31 21.37 8.10
CA TYR A 208 -27.17 21.04 9.24
C TYR A 208 -27.09 22.06 10.38
N ARG A 209 -26.09 22.94 10.38
CA ARG A 209 -25.81 23.94 11.44
C ARG A 209 -25.56 23.30 12.81
N GLU A 210 -25.09 22.09 12.84
CA GLU A 210 -24.82 21.27 14.02
C GLU A 210 -23.48 20.55 13.88
N GLU A 211 -22.93 20.12 15.01
CA GLU A 211 -21.77 19.24 15.01
C GLU A 211 -22.14 17.83 14.46
N VAL A 212 -21.23 17.24 13.71
CA VAL A 212 -21.46 15.95 13.08
C VAL A 212 -21.29 14.83 14.11
N GLY A 213 -22.39 14.13 14.41
CA GLY A 213 -22.37 12.98 15.30
C GLY A 213 -21.62 11.78 14.70
N ARG A 214 -21.20 10.86 15.56
CA ARG A 214 -20.36 9.70 15.18
C ARG A 214 -20.95 8.86 14.04
N GLN A 215 -22.23 8.62 14.03
CA GLN A 215 -22.89 7.81 13.00
C GLN A 215 -22.81 8.49 11.62
N LEU A 216 -23.12 9.78 11.55
CA LEU A 216 -23.01 10.55 10.32
C LEU A 216 -21.55 10.66 9.86
N ALA A 217 -20.61 10.87 10.79
CA ALA A 217 -19.18 10.89 10.48
C ALA A 217 -18.72 9.58 9.83
N LEU A 218 -19.18 8.44 10.34
CA LEU A 218 -18.86 7.13 9.74
C LEU A 218 -19.49 6.94 8.35
N GLN A 219 -20.73 7.39 8.16
CA GLN A 219 -21.39 7.36 6.85
C GLN A 219 -20.66 8.25 5.83
N LEU A 220 -20.19 9.43 6.23
CA LEU A 220 -19.40 10.32 5.36
C LEU A 220 -18.02 9.71 5.02
N TRP A 221 -17.42 8.99 5.96
CA TRP A 221 -16.20 8.24 5.71
C TRP A 221 -16.44 7.13 4.68
N ASP A 222 -17.48 6.31 4.86
CA ASP A 222 -17.82 5.22 3.95
C ASP A 222 -18.15 5.74 2.55
N ALA A 223 -18.91 6.82 2.44
CA ALA A 223 -19.18 7.50 1.17
C ALA A 223 -17.88 8.02 0.51
N THR A 224 -16.93 8.52 1.30
CA THR A 224 -15.64 8.95 0.76
C THR A 224 -14.85 7.79 0.17
N LEU A 225 -14.81 6.64 0.84
CA LEU A 225 -14.12 5.45 0.32
C LEU A 225 -14.76 4.92 -0.97
N GLU A 226 -16.09 4.94 -1.03
CA GLU A 226 -16.84 4.44 -2.19
C GLU A 226 -16.76 5.35 -3.40
N GLU A 227 -16.87 6.67 -3.21
CA GLU A 227 -17.09 7.62 -4.30
C GLU A 227 -15.83 8.34 -4.77
N ASN A 228 -14.83 8.51 -3.89
CA ASN A 228 -13.70 9.41 -4.11
C ASN A 228 -12.35 8.71 -4.24
N ILE A 229 -12.21 7.48 -3.72
CA ILE A 229 -10.93 6.80 -3.62
C ILE A 229 -10.90 5.60 -4.55
N LEU A 230 -9.98 5.64 -5.52
CA LEU A 230 -9.74 4.56 -6.47
C LEU A 230 -8.33 4.00 -6.24
N VAL A 231 -8.19 2.70 -6.17
CA VAL A 231 -6.90 2.05 -5.93
C VAL A 231 -6.72 0.85 -6.84
N VAL A 232 -5.61 0.79 -7.55
CA VAL A 232 -5.20 -0.40 -8.29
C VAL A 232 -4.07 -1.10 -7.55
N CYS A 233 -4.22 -2.40 -7.36
CA CYS A 233 -3.25 -3.27 -6.70
C CYS A 233 -2.71 -4.30 -7.70
N LYS A 234 -1.43 -4.62 -7.59
CA LYS A 234 -0.77 -5.61 -8.44
C LYS A 234 -1.12 -7.05 -8.02
N THR A 235 -1.48 -7.27 -6.75
CA THR A 235 -1.74 -8.60 -6.20
C THR A 235 -3.00 -8.62 -5.34
N PRO A 236 -3.65 -9.79 -5.17
CA PRO A 236 -4.81 -9.93 -4.30
C PRO A 236 -4.53 -9.54 -2.84
N MET A 237 -3.35 -9.88 -2.31
CA MET A 237 -2.96 -9.52 -0.95
C MET A 237 -2.79 -8.01 -0.78
N ALA A 238 -2.17 -7.32 -1.73
CA ALA A 238 -2.06 -5.86 -1.71
C ALA A 238 -3.45 -5.20 -1.69
N ARG A 239 -4.40 -5.74 -2.47
CA ARG A 239 -5.80 -5.30 -2.45
C ARG A 239 -6.44 -5.51 -1.08
N SER A 240 -6.26 -6.68 -0.49
CA SER A 240 -6.81 -7.01 0.83
C SER A 240 -6.21 -6.13 1.93
N ILE A 241 -4.89 -5.93 1.95
CA ILE A 241 -4.22 -5.01 2.86
C ILE A 241 -4.78 -3.59 2.70
N THR A 242 -4.93 -3.09 1.47
CA THR A 242 -5.47 -1.76 1.18
C THR A 242 -6.91 -1.61 1.69
N LYS A 243 -7.78 -2.58 1.42
CA LYS A 243 -9.16 -2.58 1.95
C LYS A 243 -9.18 -2.57 3.48
N ARG A 244 -8.32 -3.37 4.12
CA ARG A 244 -8.18 -3.41 5.58
C ARG A 244 -7.71 -2.08 6.15
N THR A 245 -6.75 -1.44 5.49
CA THR A 245 -6.24 -0.12 5.90
C THR A 245 -7.33 0.95 5.84
N LEU A 246 -8.12 0.98 4.77
CA LEU A 246 -9.15 2.00 4.55
C LEU A 246 -10.44 1.74 5.36
N ALA A 247 -10.99 0.54 5.27
CA ALA A 247 -12.29 0.19 5.85
C ALA A 247 -12.22 -0.60 7.17
N GLY A 248 -11.07 -1.22 7.47
CA GLY A 248 -10.94 -2.12 8.61
C GLY A 248 -11.64 -3.46 8.36
N PHE A 249 -12.38 -3.92 9.38
CA PHE A 249 -13.19 -5.13 9.30
C PHE A 249 -14.67 -4.84 9.03
N ARG A 250 -15.00 -3.59 8.72
CA ARG A 250 -16.37 -3.18 8.44
C ARG A 250 -16.79 -3.58 7.02
N GLU A 251 -18.04 -3.92 6.86
CA GLU A 251 -18.66 -4.16 5.56
C GLU A 251 -18.98 -2.80 4.91
N THR A 252 -18.05 -2.28 4.13
CA THR A 252 -18.22 -1.06 3.33
C THR A 252 -17.52 -1.20 2.00
N THR A 253 -17.99 -0.47 0.99
CA THR A 253 -17.41 -0.50 -0.34
C THR A 253 -16.11 0.27 -0.37
N VAL A 254 -15.05 -0.40 -0.83
CA VAL A 254 -13.75 0.22 -1.13
C VAL A 254 -13.40 -0.11 -2.57
N ARG A 255 -13.21 0.91 -3.40
CA ARG A 255 -12.85 0.76 -4.82
C ARG A 255 -11.34 0.47 -4.95
N ALA A 256 -10.92 -0.66 -4.41
CA ALA A 256 -9.58 -1.19 -4.55
C ALA A 256 -9.64 -2.46 -5.39
N GLU A 257 -9.05 -2.41 -6.58
CA GLU A 257 -9.14 -3.50 -7.54
C GLU A 257 -7.77 -4.13 -7.81
N TYR A 258 -7.77 -5.43 -7.96
CA TYR A 258 -6.61 -6.21 -8.40
C TYR A 258 -6.60 -6.25 -9.93
N TYR A 259 -5.46 -5.90 -10.51
CA TYR A 259 -5.26 -6.00 -11.94
C TYR A 259 -4.00 -6.83 -12.22
N PRO A 260 -4.17 -8.07 -12.72
CA PRO A 260 -3.05 -8.93 -13.07
C PRO A 260 -2.20 -8.26 -14.16
N GLU A 261 -0.89 -8.54 -14.15
CA GLU A 261 0.05 -8.01 -15.15
C GLU A 261 0.07 -6.47 -15.26
N LEU A 262 -0.34 -5.77 -14.18
CA LEU A 262 -0.42 -4.30 -14.15
C LEU A 262 0.82 -3.63 -14.73
N ILE A 263 1.99 -4.04 -14.27
CA ILE A 263 3.27 -3.44 -14.65
C ILE A 263 3.59 -3.70 -16.13
N GLU A 264 3.32 -4.89 -16.60
CA GLU A 264 3.52 -5.28 -18.00
C GLU A 264 2.59 -4.50 -18.92
N ASN A 265 1.31 -4.39 -18.56
CA ASN A 265 0.31 -3.67 -19.34
C ASN A 265 0.56 -2.17 -19.38
N ILE A 266 1.00 -1.54 -18.28
CA ILE A 266 1.46 -0.15 -18.28
C ILE A 266 2.61 0.05 -19.28
N SER A 267 3.48 -0.95 -19.42
CA SER A 267 4.64 -0.88 -20.32
C SER A 267 4.31 -1.14 -21.78
N LYS A 268 3.43 -2.12 -22.05
CA LYS A 268 3.16 -2.61 -23.41
C LYS A 268 1.89 -2.05 -24.03
N GLN A 269 0.87 -1.75 -23.21
CA GLN A 269 -0.47 -1.36 -23.64
C GLN A 269 -1.04 -0.20 -22.79
N PRO A 270 -0.34 0.93 -22.67
CA PRO A 270 -0.74 2.01 -21.76
C PRO A 270 -2.15 2.56 -22.08
N GLU A 271 -2.54 2.64 -23.35
CA GLU A 271 -3.88 3.11 -23.76
C GLU A 271 -4.99 2.18 -23.25
N SER A 272 -4.76 0.87 -23.23
CA SER A 272 -5.71 -0.10 -22.68
C SER A 272 -5.88 0.11 -21.18
N VAL A 273 -4.79 0.39 -20.47
CA VAL A 273 -4.82 0.70 -19.02
C VAL A 273 -5.55 2.01 -18.77
N VAL A 274 -5.32 3.06 -19.59
CA VAL A 274 -6.05 4.34 -19.50
C VAL A 274 -7.54 4.12 -19.65
N ASN A 275 -7.96 3.40 -20.70
CA ASN A 275 -9.37 3.11 -20.96
C ASN A 275 -10.01 2.32 -19.83
N MET A 276 -9.30 1.34 -19.29
CA MET A 276 -9.74 0.56 -18.13
C MET A 276 -9.93 1.44 -16.89
N LEU A 277 -8.98 2.32 -16.59
CA LEU A 277 -9.05 3.19 -15.42
C LEU A 277 -10.16 4.25 -15.50
N HIS A 278 -10.60 4.61 -16.72
CA HIS A 278 -11.78 5.45 -16.93
C HIS A 278 -13.10 4.67 -16.95
N ASP A 279 -13.09 3.34 -16.99
CA ASP A 279 -14.32 2.53 -17.01
C ASP A 279 -14.93 2.40 -15.62
N GLY A 280 -15.89 3.23 -15.35
CA GLY A 280 -16.58 3.29 -14.06
C GLY A 280 -17.41 2.04 -13.77
N LYS A 281 -18.08 1.50 -14.78
CA LYS A 281 -18.99 0.34 -14.61
C LYS A 281 -18.24 -0.98 -14.52
N ARG A 282 -17.37 -1.27 -15.47
CA ARG A 282 -16.75 -2.60 -15.61
C ARG A 282 -15.59 -2.78 -14.64
N PHE A 283 -14.71 -1.78 -14.56
CA PHE A 283 -13.53 -1.89 -13.72
C PHE A 283 -13.77 -1.46 -12.26
N TRP A 284 -14.44 -0.31 -12.07
CA TRP A 284 -14.68 0.21 -10.73
C TRP A 284 -16.01 -0.20 -10.12
N HIS A 285 -16.87 -0.88 -10.88
CA HIS A 285 -18.18 -1.41 -10.43
C HIS A 285 -19.14 -0.33 -9.89
N PHE A 286 -19.13 0.87 -10.49
CA PHE A 286 -20.15 1.88 -10.23
C PHE A 286 -21.44 1.54 -11.00
N ASN A 287 -22.58 1.76 -10.36
CA ASN A 287 -23.87 1.49 -10.99
C ASN A 287 -24.26 2.55 -12.04
N ASP A 288 -23.92 3.81 -11.76
CA ASP A 288 -24.41 5.01 -12.46
C ASP A 288 -23.31 5.81 -13.17
N LYS A 289 -22.04 5.45 -13.02
CA LYS A 289 -20.91 6.15 -13.62
C LYS A 289 -20.26 5.28 -14.71
N GLU A 290 -20.47 5.64 -15.97
CA GLU A 290 -19.82 4.97 -17.10
C GLU A 290 -18.35 5.39 -17.23
N TYR A 291 -18.09 6.69 -17.07
CA TYR A 291 -16.76 7.27 -17.16
C TYR A 291 -16.32 7.85 -15.81
N MET A 292 -15.10 7.53 -15.42
CA MET A 292 -14.45 8.07 -14.23
C MET A 292 -13.48 9.17 -14.62
N LYS A 293 -13.80 10.40 -14.23
CA LYS A 293 -12.83 11.49 -14.24
C LYS A 293 -11.95 11.35 -12.99
N ILE A 294 -10.65 11.33 -13.16
CA ILE A 294 -9.66 11.23 -12.09
C ILE A 294 -9.02 12.59 -11.92
N ASP A 295 -9.22 13.22 -10.77
CA ASP A 295 -8.75 14.59 -10.51
C ASP A 295 -7.29 14.62 -10.05
N ALA A 296 -6.87 13.62 -9.25
CA ALA A 296 -5.49 13.52 -8.82
C ALA A 296 -4.96 12.08 -8.84
N ILE A 297 -3.67 11.92 -9.12
CA ILE A 297 -2.93 10.65 -9.04
C ILE A 297 -1.80 10.84 -8.03
N ILE A 298 -1.77 9.95 -7.05
CA ILE A 298 -0.81 9.98 -5.95
C ILE A 298 -0.12 8.62 -5.80
N GLY A 299 1.07 8.60 -5.21
CA GLY A 299 1.69 7.33 -4.81
C GLY A 299 3.21 7.31 -4.90
N ASN A 300 3.73 6.11 -4.69
CA ASN A 300 5.14 5.76 -4.83
C ASN A 300 5.26 4.57 -5.78
N PRO A 301 5.30 4.80 -7.11
CA PRO A 301 5.36 3.73 -8.10
C PRO A 301 6.69 2.96 -8.01
N PRO A 302 6.74 1.71 -8.51
CA PRO A 302 7.99 0.97 -8.56
C PRO A 302 9.00 1.66 -9.47
N TYR A 303 10.27 1.66 -9.04
CA TYR A 303 11.32 2.38 -9.78
C TYR A 303 11.95 1.54 -10.90
N GLN A 304 11.97 0.23 -10.71
CA GLN A 304 12.62 -0.72 -11.61
C GLN A 304 11.79 -2.01 -11.72
N VAL A 305 11.84 -2.65 -12.87
CA VAL A 305 11.40 -4.04 -13.08
C VAL A 305 12.64 -4.87 -13.33
N MET A 306 12.74 -5.98 -12.61
CA MET A 306 13.76 -6.99 -12.90
C MET A 306 13.29 -7.83 -14.08
N ASP A 307 13.98 -7.79 -15.19
CA ASP A 307 13.75 -8.73 -16.28
C ASP A 307 14.07 -10.15 -15.80
N GLY A 308 13.06 -11.02 -15.80
CA GLY A 308 13.13 -12.40 -15.32
C GLY A 308 13.93 -13.37 -16.20
N GLY A 309 14.98 -12.93 -16.89
CA GLY A 309 15.87 -13.77 -17.68
C GLY A 309 16.99 -14.36 -16.83
N ALA A 310 17.02 -15.69 -16.70
CA ALA A 310 18.16 -16.40 -16.12
C ALA A 310 19.44 -16.09 -16.93
N GLY A 311 20.34 -15.25 -16.38
CA GLY A 311 21.66 -14.99 -16.94
C GLY A 311 22.04 -13.54 -17.23
N ALA A 312 21.17 -12.57 -17.02
CA ALA A 312 21.55 -11.15 -17.10
C ALA A 312 21.69 -10.58 -15.68
N GLU A 313 22.88 -10.63 -15.14
CA GLU A 313 23.29 -9.68 -14.12
C GLU A 313 23.16 -8.29 -14.74
N ASP A 314 22.40 -7.36 -14.09
CA ASP A 314 22.54 -5.92 -14.22
C ASP A 314 21.67 -5.08 -15.14
N ALA A 315 20.53 -5.49 -15.63
CA ALA A 315 19.69 -4.50 -16.30
C ALA A 315 18.27 -4.43 -15.77
N ALA A 316 18.13 -4.04 -14.51
CA ALA A 316 16.82 -3.59 -14.00
C ALA A 316 16.41 -2.32 -14.78
N ALA A 317 15.47 -2.47 -15.70
CA ALA A 317 14.98 -1.35 -16.51
C ALA A 317 14.17 -0.38 -15.64
N PRO A 318 14.42 0.93 -15.73
CA PRO A 318 13.61 1.91 -15.01
C PRO A 318 12.19 1.90 -15.56
N ILE A 319 11.18 1.88 -14.66
CA ILE A 319 9.76 1.86 -15.04
C ILE A 319 8.99 3.08 -14.55
N TYR A 320 9.49 3.81 -13.56
CA TYR A 320 8.78 4.94 -12.96
C TYR A 320 8.30 5.98 -13.97
N HIS A 321 9.05 6.23 -15.05
CA HIS A 321 8.67 7.16 -16.12
C HIS A 321 7.37 6.75 -16.84
N LYS A 322 7.10 5.45 -16.97
CA LYS A 322 5.87 4.94 -17.59
C LYS A 322 4.64 5.26 -16.74
N PHE A 323 4.79 5.26 -15.40
CA PHE A 323 3.72 5.72 -14.52
C PHE A 323 3.42 7.21 -14.67
N VAL A 324 4.43 8.03 -14.92
CA VAL A 324 4.24 9.46 -15.19
C VAL A 324 3.52 9.66 -16.53
N ILE A 325 3.94 8.93 -17.57
CA ILE A 325 3.29 8.98 -18.90
C ILE A 325 1.82 8.56 -18.77
N LEU A 326 1.56 7.43 -18.10
CA LEU A 326 0.20 6.97 -17.83
C LEU A 326 -0.64 8.02 -17.10
N ALA A 327 -0.08 8.63 -16.04
CA ALA A 327 -0.76 9.67 -15.28
C ALA A 327 -1.10 10.90 -16.13
N LYS A 328 -0.20 11.30 -17.03
CA LYS A 328 -0.48 12.37 -18.01
C LYS A 328 -1.58 11.99 -19.01
N GLN A 329 -1.58 10.74 -19.48
CA GLN A 329 -2.60 10.25 -20.42
C GLN A 329 -3.99 10.16 -19.79
N LEU A 330 -4.07 9.91 -18.47
CA LEU A 330 -5.32 9.95 -17.70
C LEU A 330 -5.91 11.37 -17.57
N GLY A 331 -5.17 12.42 -17.94
CA GLY A 331 -5.67 13.78 -17.94
C GLY A 331 -5.97 14.36 -16.57
N SER A 332 -5.37 13.82 -15.51
CA SER A 332 -5.56 14.30 -14.14
C SER A 332 -4.98 15.69 -13.94
N GLN A 333 -5.68 16.52 -13.19
CA GLN A 333 -5.25 17.90 -12.89
C GLN A 333 -4.01 17.92 -11.98
N PHE A 334 -3.92 16.98 -11.05
CA PHE A 334 -2.82 16.87 -10.11
C PHE A 334 -2.14 15.51 -10.22
N ILE A 335 -0.80 15.51 -10.28
CA ILE A 335 0.02 14.31 -10.28
C ILE A 335 1.12 14.49 -9.23
N SER A 336 1.10 13.65 -8.18
CA SER A 336 2.09 13.69 -7.09
C SER A 336 2.64 12.30 -6.84
N LEU A 337 3.84 12.03 -7.39
CA LEU A 337 4.50 10.73 -7.36
C LEU A 337 5.92 10.86 -6.81
N ILE A 338 6.32 9.95 -5.90
CA ILE A 338 7.72 9.85 -5.48
C ILE A 338 8.50 9.11 -6.57
N MET A 339 9.58 9.74 -7.04
CA MET A 339 10.43 9.18 -8.09
C MET A 339 11.92 9.41 -7.78
N PRO A 340 12.82 8.55 -8.31
CA PRO A 340 14.25 8.78 -8.20
C PRO A 340 14.64 10.10 -8.91
N SER A 341 15.51 10.90 -8.29
CA SER A 341 15.96 12.19 -8.86
C SER A 341 16.87 12.05 -10.10
N LYS A 342 17.31 10.84 -10.44
CA LYS A 342 18.20 10.59 -11.58
C LYS A 342 17.67 11.09 -12.93
N TRP A 343 16.36 11.17 -13.11
CA TRP A 343 15.74 11.71 -14.33
C TRP A 343 15.98 13.22 -14.50
N MET A 344 16.20 13.97 -13.41
CA MET A 344 16.49 15.40 -13.46
C MET A 344 17.92 15.72 -13.93
N ILE A 345 18.82 14.74 -13.88
CA ILE A 345 20.26 14.94 -14.12
C ILE A 345 20.67 14.57 -15.58
N GLY A 346 19.70 14.33 -16.48
CA GLY A 346 20.00 14.05 -17.89
C GLY A 346 20.49 12.66 -18.20
N GLY A 347 20.02 11.63 -17.45
CA GLY A 347 20.18 10.22 -17.82
C GLY A 347 19.31 9.85 -19.02
N ARG A 348 19.60 8.71 -19.67
CA ARG A 348 18.81 8.11 -20.76
C ARG A 348 17.37 7.78 -20.33
N SER A 349 16.53 8.76 -20.04
CA SER A 349 15.13 8.54 -19.74
C SER A 349 14.26 9.23 -20.78
N GLU A 350 13.17 8.58 -21.17
CA GLU A 350 12.14 9.16 -22.07
C GLU A 350 11.48 10.42 -21.52
N LEU A 351 11.81 10.81 -20.27
CA LEU A 351 11.35 12.02 -19.60
C LEU A 351 12.40 13.15 -19.59
N ALA A 352 13.56 12.94 -20.20
CA ALA A 352 14.55 14.01 -20.32
C ALA A 352 13.96 15.14 -21.20
N PRO A 353 14.12 16.42 -20.81
CA PRO A 353 13.61 17.55 -21.58
C PRO A 353 14.22 17.62 -22.96
#